data_d2ec6b5203f30ae194c0c86582a8b87e
#
_entry.id   d2ec6b5203f30ae194c0c86582a8b87e
#
_cell.length_a   1.000
_cell.length_b   1.000
_cell.length_c   1.000
_cell.angle_alpha   90.00
_cell.angle_beta   90.00
_cell.angle_gamma   90.00
#
_symmetry.space_group_name_H-M   'P 1'
#
loop_
_entity.id
_entity.type
_entity.pdbx_description
1 polymer ?
#
loop_
_entity_poly.entity_id
_entity_poly.type
_entity_poly.pdbx_seq_one_letter_code
_entity_poly.pdbx_strand_id
1 'polypeptide(L)'
;MLYATVGSVKFFCNEIRDCPSNPCINHERMDYPMENTRIAGKSGTGRLWLYLLLIVLLTAFCYLTLDVWLLPYSVAYTETGTITVGSVLFVIIGLLFSTPAPFIAVLIISVFRDKISVKQLFRNILRTEDKGKTALITGFFCVIAFLYAVLFGKPNGSPWYMFPLGFLIMIPFVGIAEETGWRGLLQPELDKRMPFPFSVLLTGAIWYVWHLPTWLDPTSHHYGDSIIGFGITIFIWAFALAANYRSTKSFIACALYHAFMDAIGAVYDWNALFDVFPGDLPANIFRIVWLGSALILWYITVNQDKKRITVPLREKPVQRL
;
A
#
# COMPACT_ATOMS: atom_id res chain seq x y z
N MET A 1 -25.43 11.90 -40.67
CA MET A 1 -26.18 10.69 -41.07
C MET A 1 -25.27 9.53 -40.83
N LEU A 2 -25.52 8.79 -39.80
CA LEU A 2 -25.48 7.37 -39.52
C LEU A 2 -25.18 7.14 -38.03
N TYR A 3 -26.27 6.97 -37.31
CA TYR A 3 -26.26 6.35 -35.97
C TYR A 3 -26.01 4.85 -36.15
N ALA A 4 -25.07 4.28 -35.35
CA ALA A 4 -25.00 2.87 -35.14
C ALA A 4 -25.09 2.59 -33.64
N THR A 5 -26.21 2.04 -33.28
CA THR A 5 -26.67 1.53 -32.00
C THR A 5 -25.73 0.45 -31.44
N VAL A 6 -25.33 0.61 -30.18
CA VAL A 6 -24.76 -0.46 -29.37
C VAL A 6 -25.90 -1.35 -28.88
N GLY A 7 -26.00 -2.51 -29.49
CA GLY A 7 -26.99 -3.52 -29.17
C GLY A 7 -26.65 -4.26 -27.86
N SER A 8 -27.68 -4.41 -27.09
CA SER A 8 -27.81 -5.13 -25.84
C SER A 8 -27.29 -6.58 -25.93
N VAL A 9 -26.34 -6.95 -25.04
CA VAL A 9 -26.11 -8.36 -24.69
C VAL A 9 -27.07 -8.73 -23.56
N LYS A 10 -28.32 -8.97 -23.95
CA LYS A 10 -29.32 -9.72 -23.19
C LYS A 10 -29.78 -10.87 -24.09
N PHE A 11 -29.04 -11.92 -24.16
CA PHE A 11 -29.52 -13.23 -24.65
C PHE A 11 -28.61 -14.31 -24.09
N PHE A 12 -29.19 -15.13 -23.24
CA PHE A 12 -28.97 -16.53 -22.93
C PHE A 12 -29.26 -16.81 -21.45
N CYS A 13 -30.52 -16.68 -21.09
CA CYS A 13 -31.06 -17.31 -19.88
C CYS A 13 -32.58 -17.45 -19.99
N ASN A 14 -33.03 -18.22 -21.00
CA ASN A 14 -34.34 -18.82 -21.01
C ASN A 14 -34.29 -20.02 -21.97
N GLU A 15 -34.22 -21.17 -21.38
CA GLU A 15 -34.49 -22.51 -21.86
C GLU A 15 -33.45 -23.49 -21.34
N ILE A 16 -33.65 -23.95 -20.15
CA ILE A 16 -33.42 -25.34 -19.68
C ILE A 16 -34.14 -25.43 -18.33
N ARG A 17 -35.46 -25.70 -18.37
CA ARG A 17 -36.13 -26.39 -17.28
C ARG A 17 -35.81 -27.86 -17.48
N ASP A 18 -35.53 -28.53 -16.38
CA ASP A 18 -35.28 -29.96 -16.22
C ASP A 18 -33.81 -30.41 -16.34
N CYS A 19 -33.06 -30.19 -15.25
CA CYS A 19 -31.95 -31.07 -14.89
C CYS A 19 -31.97 -31.29 -13.36
N PRO A 20 -32.32 -32.47 -12.88
CA PRO A 20 -32.17 -32.83 -11.47
C PRO A 20 -30.69 -33.10 -11.20
N SER A 21 -30.17 -32.53 -10.10
CA SER A 21 -28.88 -32.84 -9.49
C SER A 21 -27.60 -32.42 -10.26
N ASN A 22 -27.42 -31.12 -10.55
CA ASN A 22 -26.10 -30.56 -10.61
C ASN A 22 -26.05 -29.29 -9.74
N PRO A 23 -25.08 -29.15 -8.81
CA PRO A 23 -24.93 -27.90 -8.08
C PRO A 23 -24.61 -26.83 -9.11
N CYS A 24 -25.51 -25.86 -9.28
CA CYS A 24 -25.22 -24.62 -9.96
C CYS A 24 -23.89 -24.13 -9.43
N ILE A 25 -22.92 -23.92 -10.31
CA ILE A 25 -21.73 -23.17 -9.99
C ILE A 25 -22.23 -21.75 -9.70
N ASN A 26 -22.67 -21.56 -8.47
CA ASN A 26 -22.77 -20.24 -7.91
C ASN A 26 -21.37 -19.67 -8.05
N HIS A 27 -21.23 -18.58 -8.78
CA HIS A 27 -20.14 -17.63 -8.57
C HIS A 27 -20.33 -17.09 -7.13
N GLU A 28 -20.12 -17.96 -6.15
CA GLU A 28 -19.94 -17.56 -4.78
C GLU A 28 -18.77 -16.59 -4.81
N ARG A 29 -19.10 -15.32 -4.58
CA ARG A 29 -18.09 -14.36 -4.12
C ARG A 29 -17.34 -15.12 -3.04
N MET A 30 -16.07 -15.38 -3.27
CA MET A 30 -15.21 -15.96 -2.27
C MET A 30 -15.15 -14.97 -1.11
N ASP A 31 -16.09 -15.07 -0.18
CA ASP A 31 -16.06 -14.41 1.11
C ASP A 31 -14.91 -15.04 1.88
N TYR A 32 -13.70 -14.54 1.58
CA TYR A 32 -12.55 -14.84 2.40
C TYR A 32 -12.85 -14.32 3.80
N PRO A 33 -12.60 -15.08 4.86
CA PRO A 33 -12.76 -14.64 6.22
C PRO A 33 -11.69 -13.58 6.55
N MET A 34 -11.84 -12.40 5.95
CA MET A 34 -11.05 -11.19 6.26
C MET A 34 -11.59 -10.49 7.51
N GLU A 35 -12.49 -11.15 8.26
CA GLU A 35 -13.23 -10.53 9.36
C GLU A 35 -12.33 -10.12 10.53
N ASN A 36 -11.23 -10.83 10.76
CA ASN A 36 -10.31 -10.58 11.87
C ASN A 36 -9.14 -9.64 11.57
N THR A 37 -8.96 -9.18 10.33
CA THR A 37 -7.81 -8.34 9.91
C THR A 37 -8.16 -6.86 9.75
N ARG A 38 -9.37 -6.43 10.15
CA ARG A 38 -9.82 -5.04 9.94
C ARG A 38 -9.25 -4.12 11.00
N ILE A 39 -8.53 -3.09 10.56
CA ILE A 39 -8.15 -1.96 11.43
C ILE A 39 -9.39 -1.25 11.96
N ALA A 40 -10.46 -1.20 11.18
CA ALA A 40 -11.66 -0.42 11.48
C ALA A 40 -12.96 -1.16 11.09
N GLY A 41 -14.02 -0.88 11.81
CA GLY A 41 -15.39 -1.42 11.85
C GLY A 41 -16.09 -1.93 10.58
N LYS A 42 -17.45 -1.90 10.59
CA LYS A 42 -18.27 -2.47 9.51
C LYS A 42 -17.97 -1.85 8.14
N SER A 43 -17.70 -2.69 7.14
CA SER A 43 -17.46 -2.31 5.75
C SER A 43 -18.67 -1.62 5.11
N GLY A 44 -18.44 -0.69 4.20
CA GLY A 44 -19.48 -0.08 3.42
C GLY A 44 -18.96 0.89 2.35
N THR A 45 -19.70 1.06 1.26
CA THR A 45 -19.32 1.96 0.16
C THR A 45 -19.08 3.39 0.66
N GLY A 46 -19.89 3.90 1.58
CA GLY A 46 -19.70 5.21 2.17
C GLY A 46 -18.41 5.36 2.99
N ARG A 47 -17.81 4.26 3.49
CA ARG A 47 -16.53 4.28 4.19
C ARG A 47 -15.37 4.50 3.22
N LEU A 48 -15.40 3.83 2.07
CA LEU A 48 -14.40 4.02 1.02
C LEU A 48 -14.42 5.46 0.48
N TRP A 49 -15.61 5.97 0.15
CA TRP A 49 -15.73 7.34 -0.35
C TRP A 49 -15.32 8.39 0.67
N LEU A 50 -15.67 8.19 1.95
CA LEU A 50 -15.23 9.10 3.01
C LEU A 50 -13.70 9.08 3.15
N TYR A 51 -13.06 7.91 3.06
CA TYR A 51 -11.61 7.79 3.10
C TYR A 51 -10.95 8.54 1.94
N LEU A 52 -11.43 8.33 0.71
CA LEU A 52 -10.90 9.01 -0.47
C LEU A 52 -11.08 10.53 -0.38
N LEU A 53 -12.25 10.98 0.08
CA LEU A 53 -12.51 12.41 0.30
C LEU A 53 -11.55 13.01 1.34
N LEU A 54 -11.36 12.33 2.48
CA LEU A 54 -10.46 12.81 3.53
C LEU A 54 -9.01 12.87 3.06
N ILE A 55 -8.52 11.89 2.30
CA ILE A 55 -7.17 11.93 1.72
C ILE A 55 -7.04 13.15 0.79
N VAL A 56 -7.98 13.35 -0.13
CA VAL A 56 -7.94 14.48 -1.06
C VAL A 56 -7.93 15.81 -0.29
N LEU A 57 -8.80 15.97 0.72
CA LEU A 57 -8.88 17.20 1.51
C LEU A 57 -7.61 17.44 2.34
N LEU A 58 -7.07 16.40 3.00
CA LEU A 58 -5.84 16.50 3.79
C LEU A 58 -4.64 16.82 2.90
N THR A 59 -4.51 16.14 1.76
CA THR A 59 -3.42 16.38 0.80
C THR A 59 -3.53 17.78 0.21
N ALA A 60 -4.72 18.22 -0.20
CA ALA A 60 -4.93 19.57 -0.71
C ALA A 60 -4.61 20.64 0.35
N PHE A 61 -5.03 20.43 1.60
CA PHE A 61 -4.69 21.32 2.71
C PHE A 61 -3.17 21.41 2.91
N CYS A 62 -2.49 20.26 2.94
CA CYS A 62 -1.03 20.22 3.10
C CYS A 62 -0.33 20.91 1.92
N TYR A 63 -0.72 20.57 0.70
CA TYR A 63 -0.16 21.19 -0.51
C TYR A 63 -0.33 22.71 -0.49
N LEU A 64 -1.54 23.22 -0.25
CA LEU A 64 -1.79 24.65 -0.18
C LEU A 64 -0.99 25.33 0.93
N THR A 65 -0.84 24.67 2.09
CA THR A 65 -0.09 25.26 3.22
C THR A 65 1.41 25.21 2.97
N LEU A 66 1.93 24.06 2.50
CA LEU A 66 3.38 23.87 2.33
C LEU A 66 3.88 24.63 1.09
N ASP A 67 3.28 24.38 -0.09
CA ASP A 67 3.83 24.88 -1.34
C ASP A 67 3.44 26.34 -1.64
N VAL A 68 2.25 26.76 -1.19
CA VAL A 68 1.83 28.14 -1.45
C VAL A 68 2.35 29.11 -0.38
N TRP A 69 2.36 28.72 0.90
CA TRP A 69 2.66 29.64 2.00
C TRP A 69 4.04 29.46 2.61
N LEU A 70 4.55 28.22 2.73
CA LEU A 70 5.77 27.92 3.46
C LEU A 70 6.97 27.56 2.58
N LEU A 71 6.77 27.21 1.32
CA LEU A 71 7.84 26.85 0.39
C LEU A 71 8.96 27.89 0.30
N PRO A 72 8.68 29.22 0.22
CA PRO A 72 9.75 30.21 0.16
C PRO A 72 10.73 30.12 1.35
N TYR A 73 10.25 29.74 2.54
CA TYR A 73 11.10 29.56 3.73
C TYR A 73 11.91 28.27 3.68
N SER A 74 11.38 27.22 3.08
CA SER A 74 12.10 25.96 2.85
C SER A 74 13.21 26.17 1.81
N VAL A 75 12.91 26.82 0.70
CA VAL A 75 13.90 27.17 -0.34
C VAL A 75 15.00 28.04 0.25
N ALA A 76 14.67 29.10 0.97
CA ALA A 76 15.66 29.95 1.62
C ALA A 76 16.56 29.20 2.60
N TYR A 77 16.03 28.21 3.32
CA TYR A 77 16.81 27.32 4.18
C TYR A 77 17.80 26.46 3.36
N THR A 78 17.34 25.86 2.26
CA THR A 78 18.22 25.01 1.42
C THR A 78 19.34 25.83 0.77
N GLU A 79 19.09 27.07 0.39
CA GLU A 79 20.07 27.98 -0.25
C GLU A 79 21.06 28.62 0.72
N THR A 80 20.60 29.04 1.89
CA THR A 80 21.38 29.87 2.81
C THR A 80 21.73 29.18 4.13
N GLY A 81 21.13 28.06 4.47
CA GLY A 81 21.20 27.40 5.77
C GLY A 81 20.46 28.16 6.90
N THR A 82 19.71 29.23 6.57
CA THR A 82 19.05 30.08 7.57
C THR A 82 17.78 29.42 8.09
N ILE A 83 17.78 29.05 9.37
CA ILE A 83 16.60 28.50 10.04
C ILE A 83 15.65 29.63 10.43
N THR A 84 14.42 29.58 9.95
CA THR A 84 13.34 30.51 10.26
C THR A 84 12.14 29.76 10.87
N VAL A 85 11.21 30.49 11.51
CA VAL A 85 9.94 29.90 11.97
C VAL A 85 9.19 29.27 10.80
N GLY A 86 9.22 29.89 9.61
CA GLY A 86 8.58 29.36 8.41
C GLY A 86 9.19 28.02 7.95
N SER A 87 10.53 27.89 7.92
CA SER A 87 11.20 26.62 7.56
C SER A 87 10.93 25.50 8.59
N VAL A 88 10.88 25.85 9.88
CA VAL A 88 10.51 24.89 10.94
C VAL A 88 9.05 24.44 10.79
N LEU A 89 8.12 25.36 10.54
CA LEU A 89 6.71 25.03 10.30
C LEU A 89 6.54 24.17 9.05
N PHE A 90 7.27 24.42 7.98
CA PHE A 90 7.27 23.59 6.77
C PHE A 90 7.56 22.12 7.11
N VAL A 91 8.66 21.88 7.84
CA VAL A 91 9.06 20.52 8.25
C VAL A 91 8.01 19.89 9.18
N ILE A 92 7.53 20.62 10.19
CA ILE A 92 6.55 20.11 11.16
C ILE A 92 5.23 19.75 10.45
N ILE A 93 4.70 20.61 9.59
CA ILE A 93 3.44 20.35 8.87
C ILE A 93 3.63 19.21 7.88
N GLY A 94 4.74 19.15 7.17
CA GLY A 94 5.05 18.02 6.28
C GLY A 94 5.05 16.69 7.04
N LEU A 95 5.78 16.60 8.14
CA LEU A 95 5.89 15.37 8.93
C LEU A 95 4.59 14.98 9.63
N LEU A 96 3.79 15.93 10.11
CA LEU A 96 2.61 15.63 10.92
C LEU A 96 1.32 15.49 10.11
N PHE A 97 1.24 16.03 8.90
CA PHE A 97 -0.01 16.08 8.14
C PHE A 97 0.12 15.59 6.70
N SER A 98 1.24 15.83 6.01
CA SER A 98 1.40 15.40 4.62
C SER A 98 1.59 13.89 4.53
N THR A 99 2.71 13.39 4.99
CA THR A 99 2.99 11.94 4.99
C THR A 99 1.97 11.12 5.77
N PRO A 100 1.48 11.55 6.99
CA PRO A 100 0.47 10.79 7.71
C PRO A 100 -0.97 10.99 7.25
N ALA A 101 -1.25 11.71 6.15
CA ALA A 101 -2.62 11.91 5.68
C ALA A 101 -3.45 10.60 5.58
N PRO A 102 -2.91 9.47 5.05
CA PRO A 102 -3.63 8.20 5.05
C PRO A 102 -3.98 7.68 6.45
N PHE A 103 -3.05 7.80 7.41
CA PHE A 103 -3.30 7.43 8.81
C PHE A 103 -4.34 8.34 9.46
N ILE A 104 -4.25 9.65 9.27
CA ILE A 104 -5.19 10.64 9.84
C ILE A 104 -6.60 10.35 9.32
N ALA A 105 -6.77 10.07 8.03
CA ALA A 105 -8.05 9.69 7.45
C ALA A 105 -8.63 8.42 8.11
N VAL A 106 -7.81 7.38 8.32
CA VAL A 106 -8.22 6.16 9.03
C VAL A 106 -8.55 6.44 10.49
N LEU A 107 -7.76 7.27 11.17
CA LEU A 107 -7.99 7.65 12.57
C LEU A 107 -9.35 8.35 12.72
N ILE A 108 -9.64 9.32 11.86
CA ILE A 108 -10.93 10.03 11.86
C ILE A 108 -12.09 9.04 11.64
N ILE A 109 -11.99 8.18 10.63
CA ILE A 109 -13.03 7.18 10.33
C ILE A 109 -13.19 6.21 11.50
N SER A 110 -12.09 5.69 12.04
CA SER A 110 -12.12 4.71 13.14
C SER A 110 -12.78 5.27 14.39
N VAL A 111 -12.41 6.50 14.79
CA VAL A 111 -12.91 7.10 16.04
C VAL A 111 -14.31 7.64 15.87
N PHE A 112 -14.56 8.45 14.83
CA PHE A 112 -15.84 9.19 14.75
C PHE A 112 -16.95 8.38 14.11
N ARG A 113 -16.65 7.55 13.11
CA ARG A 113 -17.65 6.72 12.41
C ARG A 113 -17.77 5.33 13.00
N ASP A 114 -16.65 4.62 13.11
CA ASP A 114 -16.65 3.20 13.48
C ASP A 114 -16.63 2.99 15.00
N LYS A 115 -16.47 4.06 15.79
CA LYS A 115 -16.45 4.08 17.29
C LYS A 115 -15.37 3.17 17.88
N ILE A 116 -14.24 3.03 17.18
CA ILE A 116 -13.07 2.26 17.64
C ILE A 116 -12.16 3.20 18.42
N SER A 117 -11.73 2.79 19.62
CA SER A 117 -10.80 3.58 20.40
C SER A 117 -9.40 3.62 19.76
N VAL A 118 -8.68 4.72 19.97
CA VAL A 118 -7.29 4.88 19.51
C VAL A 118 -6.42 3.72 19.98
N LYS A 119 -6.57 3.29 21.25
CA LYS A 119 -5.84 2.13 21.79
C LYS A 119 -6.12 0.84 21.01
N GLN A 120 -7.38 0.62 20.62
CA GLN A 120 -7.76 -0.55 19.83
C GLN A 120 -7.21 -0.47 18.40
N LEU A 121 -7.20 0.74 17.80
CA LEU A 121 -6.60 0.97 16.49
C LEU A 121 -5.10 0.58 16.49
N PHE A 122 -4.31 1.10 17.45
CA PHE A 122 -2.90 0.74 17.57
C PHE A 122 -2.67 -0.74 17.87
N ARG A 123 -3.51 -1.37 18.70
CA ARG A 123 -3.45 -2.81 18.93
C ARG A 123 -3.64 -3.60 17.63
N ASN A 124 -4.57 -3.17 16.78
CA ASN A 124 -4.83 -3.81 15.50
C ASN A 124 -3.66 -3.63 14.51
N ILE A 125 -3.04 -2.43 14.49
CA ILE A 125 -1.86 -2.13 13.67
C ILE A 125 -0.68 -3.03 14.05
N LEU A 126 -0.43 -3.21 15.34
CA LEU A 126 0.71 -3.98 15.86
C LEU A 126 0.46 -5.49 15.92
N ARG A 127 -0.75 -5.94 15.58
CA ARG A 127 -1.12 -7.35 15.64
C ARG A 127 -0.37 -8.15 14.58
N THR A 128 0.18 -9.29 15.01
CA THR A 128 0.82 -10.30 14.16
C THR A 128 0.37 -11.68 14.62
N GLU A 129 -0.17 -12.50 13.72
CA GLU A 129 -0.69 -13.83 14.04
C GLU A 129 0.43 -14.87 14.12
N ASP A 130 1.31 -14.88 13.14
CA ASP A 130 2.46 -15.78 13.06
C ASP A 130 3.75 -14.96 12.87
N LYS A 131 4.51 -14.80 13.93
CA LYS A 131 5.75 -14.00 13.94
C LYS A 131 6.83 -14.59 13.04
N GLY A 132 6.96 -15.93 13.00
CA GLY A 132 7.98 -16.61 12.18
C GLY A 132 7.71 -16.45 10.70
N LYS A 133 6.48 -16.75 10.27
CA LYS A 133 6.04 -16.54 8.89
C LYS A 133 6.16 -15.07 8.48
N THR A 134 5.76 -14.15 9.36
CA THR A 134 5.83 -12.71 9.12
C THR A 134 7.27 -12.27 8.91
N ALA A 135 8.19 -12.64 9.80
CA ALA A 135 9.59 -12.31 9.67
C ALA A 135 10.21 -12.87 8.39
N LEU A 136 9.88 -14.12 8.03
CA LEU A 136 10.40 -14.77 6.83
C LEU A 136 9.94 -14.04 5.54
N ILE A 137 8.64 -13.79 5.41
CA ILE A 137 8.08 -13.17 4.19
C ILE A 137 8.52 -11.71 4.09
N THR A 138 8.43 -10.95 5.17
CA THR A 138 8.86 -9.54 5.19
C THR A 138 10.36 -9.44 4.92
N GLY A 139 11.17 -10.27 5.58
CA GLY A 139 12.62 -10.35 5.35
C GLY A 139 12.98 -10.71 3.90
N PHE A 140 12.26 -11.63 3.28
CA PHE A 140 12.45 -11.96 1.87
C PHE A 140 12.28 -10.73 0.96
N PHE A 141 11.22 -9.95 1.14
CA PHE A 141 11.02 -8.74 0.35
C PHE A 141 12.03 -7.63 0.69
N CYS A 142 12.43 -7.50 1.94
CA CYS A 142 13.52 -6.58 2.32
C CYS A 142 14.84 -6.94 1.63
N VAL A 143 15.17 -8.24 1.56
CA VAL A 143 16.36 -8.71 0.85
C VAL A 143 16.29 -8.41 -0.64
N ILE A 144 15.13 -8.62 -1.30
CA ILE A 144 14.95 -8.26 -2.71
C ILE A 144 15.17 -6.76 -2.91
N ALA A 145 14.55 -5.91 -2.09
CA ALA A 145 14.70 -4.46 -2.19
C ALA A 145 16.15 -4.02 -1.99
N PHE A 146 16.82 -4.59 -1.00
CA PHE A 146 18.23 -4.30 -0.72
C PHE A 146 19.15 -4.74 -1.88
N LEU A 147 18.96 -5.95 -2.40
CA LEU A 147 19.72 -6.44 -3.56
C LEU A 147 19.51 -5.56 -4.78
N TYR A 148 18.26 -5.09 -5.03
CA TYR A 148 18.01 -4.16 -6.10
C TYR A 148 18.82 -2.87 -5.95
N ALA A 149 18.82 -2.29 -4.76
CA ALA A 149 19.59 -1.08 -4.50
C ALA A 149 21.11 -1.27 -4.64
N VAL A 150 21.64 -2.38 -4.12
CA VAL A 150 23.08 -2.69 -4.21
C VAL A 150 23.54 -2.95 -5.65
N LEU A 151 22.70 -3.62 -6.44
CA LEU A 151 23.07 -4.00 -7.80
C LEU A 151 22.88 -2.87 -8.83
N PHE A 152 21.89 -2.00 -8.63
CA PHE A 152 21.48 -1.01 -9.64
C PHE A 152 21.46 0.43 -9.13
N GLY A 153 21.48 0.64 -7.79
CA GLY A 153 21.50 1.97 -7.20
C GLY A 153 22.90 2.59 -7.22
N LYS A 154 22.96 3.90 -7.03
CA LYS A 154 24.20 4.65 -6.83
C LYS A 154 24.28 5.08 -5.36
N PRO A 155 25.37 4.73 -4.63
CA PRO A 155 25.58 5.28 -3.28
C PRO A 155 25.63 6.81 -3.34
N ASN A 156 24.92 7.47 -2.42
CA ASN A 156 24.85 8.95 -2.36
C ASN A 156 25.95 9.58 -1.50
N GLY A 157 26.91 8.78 -1.02
CA GLY A 157 28.02 9.22 -0.18
C GLY A 157 27.70 9.34 1.31
N SER A 158 26.46 9.10 1.72
CA SER A 158 26.10 9.11 3.14
C SER A 158 26.74 7.92 3.90
N PRO A 159 27.11 8.11 5.19
CA PRO A 159 27.62 7.03 6.01
C PRO A 159 26.59 5.88 6.16
N TRP A 160 27.04 4.63 6.18
CA TRP A 160 26.20 3.44 6.26
C TRP A 160 25.22 3.43 7.43
N TYR A 161 25.55 4.06 8.57
CA TYR A 161 24.69 4.13 9.75
C TYR A 161 23.44 5.00 9.53
N MET A 162 23.40 5.80 8.47
CA MET A 162 22.20 6.55 8.08
C MET A 162 21.06 5.63 7.65
N PHE A 163 21.37 4.42 7.14
CA PHE A 163 20.35 3.45 6.78
C PHE A 163 19.55 2.96 8.02
N PRO A 164 20.15 2.37 9.07
CA PRO A 164 19.37 1.96 10.24
C PRO A 164 18.71 3.13 10.97
N LEU A 165 19.31 4.32 10.99
CA LEU A 165 18.68 5.51 11.56
C LEU A 165 17.45 5.93 10.74
N GLY A 166 17.58 6.02 9.43
CA GLY A 166 16.49 6.30 8.51
C GLY A 166 15.37 5.26 8.65
N PHE A 167 15.72 3.98 8.72
CA PHE A 167 14.73 2.91 8.91
C PHE A 167 13.91 3.11 10.19
N LEU A 168 14.53 3.41 11.32
CA LEU A 168 13.82 3.66 12.57
C LEU A 168 12.88 4.87 12.48
N ILE A 169 13.31 5.93 11.79
CA ILE A 169 12.48 7.13 11.58
C ILE A 169 11.33 6.83 10.61
N MET A 170 11.58 6.09 9.52
CA MET A 170 10.56 5.80 8.51
C MET A 170 9.46 4.85 9.02
N ILE A 171 9.71 4.03 10.07
CA ILE A 171 8.66 3.15 10.62
C ILE A 171 7.39 3.92 11.01
N PRO A 172 7.43 4.93 11.90
CA PRO A 172 6.23 5.66 12.28
C PRO A 172 5.75 6.65 11.21
N PHE A 173 6.65 7.37 10.56
CA PHE A 173 6.30 8.51 9.70
C PHE A 173 5.89 8.12 8.29
N VAL A 174 6.36 6.99 7.78
CA VAL A 174 6.01 6.47 6.45
C VAL A 174 5.32 5.13 6.57
N GLY A 175 6.00 4.11 7.09
CA GLY A 175 5.49 2.75 7.12
C GLY A 175 4.13 2.63 7.81
N ILE A 176 4.01 3.01 9.08
CA ILE A 176 2.72 2.96 9.82
C ILE A 176 1.75 4.00 9.24
N ALA A 177 2.23 5.21 8.96
CA ALA A 177 1.41 6.31 8.50
C ALA A 177 0.69 5.99 7.19
N GLU A 178 1.38 5.45 6.21
CA GLU A 178 0.82 5.14 4.90
C GLU A 178 0.12 3.78 4.86
N GLU A 179 0.75 2.72 5.38
CA GLU A 179 0.18 1.37 5.26
C GLU A 179 -1.12 1.20 6.04
N THR A 180 -1.33 1.98 7.11
CA THR A 180 -2.62 2.05 7.81
C THR A 180 -3.75 2.48 6.86
N GLY A 181 -3.48 3.40 5.96
CA GLY A 181 -4.42 3.83 4.93
C GLY A 181 -4.54 2.83 3.80
N TRP A 182 -3.42 2.49 3.17
CA TRP A 182 -3.41 1.69 1.95
C TRP A 182 -3.83 0.25 2.21
N ARG A 183 -3.20 -0.46 3.17
CA ARG A 183 -3.48 -1.89 3.47
C ARG A 183 -4.45 -2.06 4.61
N GLY A 184 -4.63 -1.02 5.45
CA GLY A 184 -5.58 -1.06 6.55
C GLY A 184 -7.02 -0.76 6.16
N LEU A 185 -7.25 0.09 5.14
CA LEU A 185 -8.58 0.48 4.73
C LEU A 185 -8.82 0.35 3.23
N LEU A 186 -8.03 1.03 2.38
CA LEU A 186 -8.31 1.17 0.95
C LEU A 186 -8.36 -0.19 0.25
N GLN A 187 -7.25 -0.92 0.25
CA GLN A 187 -7.16 -2.20 -0.43
C GLN A 187 -8.16 -3.24 0.08
N PRO A 188 -8.37 -3.44 1.40
CA PRO A 188 -9.42 -4.35 1.89
C PRO A 188 -10.83 -3.97 1.46
N GLU A 189 -11.14 -2.68 1.32
CA GLU A 189 -12.44 -2.25 0.79
C GLU A 189 -12.58 -2.47 -0.71
N LEU A 190 -11.49 -2.39 -1.46
CA LEU A 190 -11.45 -2.72 -2.90
C LEU A 190 -11.50 -4.23 -3.14
N ASP A 191 -10.78 -5.04 -2.34
CA ASP A 191 -10.77 -6.51 -2.43
C ASP A 191 -12.17 -7.14 -2.31
N LYS A 192 -13.11 -6.45 -1.64
CA LYS A 192 -14.52 -6.90 -1.55
C LYS A 192 -15.32 -6.62 -2.83
N ARG A 193 -14.83 -5.76 -3.71
CA ARG A 193 -15.55 -5.26 -4.89
C ARG A 193 -14.97 -5.76 -6.19
N MET A 194 -13.69 -6.13 -6.19
CA MET A 194 -12.98 -6.55 -7.38
C MET A 194 -11.92 -7.62 -7.06
N PRO A 195 -11.47 -8.41 -8.05
CA PRO A 195 -10.40 -9.37 -7.86
C PRO A 195 -9.09 -8.71 -7.39
N PHE A 196 -8.32 -9.43 -6.57
CA PHE A 196 -7.10 -8.94 -5.93
C PHE A 196 -6.13 -8.20 -6.86
N PRO A 197 -5.77 -8.67 -8.07
CA PRO A 197 -4.85 -7.91 -8.92
C PRO A 197 -5.37 -6.51 -9.28
N PHE A 198 -6.67 -6.38 -9.51
CA PHE A 198 -7.30 -5.08 -9.82
C PHE A 198 -7.38 -4.16 -8.59
N SER A 199 -7.64 -4.73 -7.41
CA SER A 199 -7.62 -3.93 -6.17
C SER A 199 -6.22 -3.41 -5.87
N VAL A 200 -5.18 -4.20 -6.11
CA VAL A 200 -3.78 -3.79 -5.96
C VAL A 200 -3.41 -2.70 -6.97
N LEU A 201 -3.77 -2.90 -8.25
CA LEU A 201 -3.54 -1.90 -9.30
C LEU A 201 -4.22 -0.56 -8.97
N LEU A 202 -5.48 -0.60 -8.52
CA LEU A 202 -6.20 0.62 -8.17
C LEU A 202 -5.63 1.28 -6.91
N THR A 203 -5.25 0.48 -5.90
CA THR A 203 -4.55 1.00 -4.72
C THR A 203 -3.22 1.66 -5.11
N GLY A 204 -2.43 0.99 -5.96
CA GLY A 204 -1.17 1.53 -6.48
C GLY A 204 -1.36 2.80 -7.31
N ALA A 205 -2.40 2.87 -8.14
CA ALA A 205 -2.73 4.05 -8.93
C ALA A 205 -3.11 5.26 -8.04
N ILE A 206 -3.92 5.02 -7.01
CA ILE A 206 -4.29 6.08 -6.04
C ILE A 206 -3.04 6.52 -5.26
N TRP A 207 -2.20 5.59 -4.83
CA TRP A 207 -0.95 5.87 -4.14
C TRP A 207 0.03 6.67 -5.02
N TYR A 208 0.17 6.29 -6.29
CA TYR A 208 0.96 7.02 -7.28
C TYR A 208 0.47 8.46 -7.48
N VAL A 209 -0.84 8.64 -7.73
CA VAL A 209 -1.45 9.96 -7.91
C VAL A 209 -1.29 10.84 -6.66
N TRP A 210 -1.36 10.24 -5.47
CA TRP A 210 -1.16 10.94 -4.22
C TRP A 210 0.25 11.53 -4.06
N HIS A 211 1.28 10.93 -4.68
CA HIS A 211 2.64 11.45 -4.70
C HIS A 211 2.88 12.57 -5.72
N LEU A 212 2.07 12.67 -6.79
CA LEU A 212 2.35 13.59 -7.90
C LEU A 212 2.58 15.06 -7.49
N PRO A 213 1.91 15.62 -6.47
CA PRO A 213 2.20 16.98 -6.02
C PRO A 213 3.66 17.22 -5.61
N THR A 214 4.38 16.19 -5.14
CA THR A 214 5.78 16.34 -4.70
C THR A 214 6.76 16.66 -5.85
N TRP A 215 6.38 16.40 -7.12
CA TRP A 215 7.16 16.82 -8.29
C TRP A 215 7.09 18.31 -8.57
N LEU A 216 6.14 19.02 -7.96
CA LEU A 216 5.98 20.47 -8.10
C LEU A 216 6.79 21.25 -7.05
N ASP A 217 7.23 20.58 -5.99
CA ASP A 217 8.03 21.17 -4.92
C ASP A 217 9.53 20.99 -5.19
N PRO A 218 10.29 22.06 -5.50
CA PRO A 218 11.71 21.98 -5.76
C PRO A 218 12.56 21.57 -4.55
N THR A 219 12.00 21.52 -3.35
CA THR A 219 12.68 21.04 -2.13
C THR A 219 12.37 19.55 -1.85
N SER A 220 11.45 18.96 -2.61
CA SER A 220 11.11 17.56 -2.51
C SER A 220 12.21 16.66 -3.09
N HIS A 221 12.42 15.52 -2.46
CA HIS A 221 13.34 14.48 -2.98
C HIS A 221 12.87 13.86 -4.30
N HIS A 222 11.59 14.03 -4.68
CA HIS A 222 11.07 13.60 -5.99
C HIS A 222 11.20 14.66 -7.09
N TYR A 223 11.66 15.86 -6.76
CA TYR A 223 11.82 16.90 -7.77
C TYR A 223 12.90 16.53 -8.79
N GLY A 224 12.49 16.40 -10.04
CA GLY A 224 13.37 15.96 -11.12
C GLY A 224 13.45 14.45 -11.36
N ASP A 225 12.85 13.63 -10.49
CA ASP A 225 12.76 12.18 -10.70
C ASP A 225 11.93 11.81 -11.93
N SER A 226 12.22 10.65 -12.53
CA SER A 226 11.40 10.07 -13.58
C SER A 226 10.01 9.69 -13.05
N ILE A 227 8.98 10.45 -13.43
CA ILE A 227 7.57 10.17 -13.09
C ILE A 227 7.18 8.75 -13.54
N ILE A 228 7.61 8.33 -14.74
CA ILE A 228 7.31 6.99 -15.28
C ILE A 228 8.06 5.92 -14.48
N GLY A 229 9.35 6.14 -14.20
CA GLY A 229 10.16 5.19 -13.44
C GLY A 229 9.64 5.00 -12.02
N PHE A 230 9.26 6.08 -11.36
CA PHE A 230 8.59 6.04 -10.07
C PHE A 230 7.27 5.27 -10.14
N GLY A 231 6.43 5.54 -11.15
CA GLY A 231 5.17 4.84 -11.34
C GLY A 231 5.34 3.33 -11.45
N ILE A 232 6.31 2.86 -12.28
CA ILE A 232 6.63 1.44 -12.41
C ILE A 232 7.05 0.86 -11.05
N THR A 233 7.89 1.57 -10.31
CA THR A 233 8.38 1.15 -8.99
C THR A 233 7.23 1.06 -7.98
N ILE A 234 6.36 2.07 -7.92
CA ILE A 234 5.18 2.06 -7.04
C ILE A 234 4.27 0.87 -7.31
N PHE A 235 4.04 0.50 -8.56
CA PHE A 235 3.20 -0.68 -8.86
C PHE A 235 3.87 -1.98 -8.41
N ILE A 236 5.18 -2.13 -8.58
CA ILE A 236 5.91 -3.30 -8.05
C ILE A 236 5.82 -3.36 -6.53
N TRP A 237 6.04 -2.24 -5.85
CA TRP A 237 5.93 -2.13 -4.40
C TRP A 237 4.50 -2.39 -3.91
N ALA A 238 3.50 -1.88 -4.62
CA ALA A 238 2.10 -2.14 -4.30
C ALA A 238 1.77 -3.64 -4.30
N PHE A 239 2.26 -4.39 -5.31
CA PHE A 239 2.07 -5.84 -5.36
C PHE A 239 2.85 -6.57 -4.27
N ALA A 240 4.10 -6.18 -3.99
CA ALA A 240 4.91 -6.79 -2.94
C ALA A 240 4.32 -6.56 -1.54
N LEU A 241 3.90 -5.33 -1.24
CA LEU A 241 3.22 -4.98 0.01
C LEU A 241 1.86 -5.69 0.17
N ALA A 242 1.07 -5.77 -0.92
CA ALA A 242 -0.20 -6.47 -0.92
C ALA A 242 -0.04 -7.98 -0.71
N ALA A 243 0.95 -8.61 -1.36
CA ALA A 243 1.27 -10.02 -1.17
C ALA A 243 1.79 -10.30 0.24
N ASN A 244 2.66 -9.42 0.79
CA ASN A 244 3.14 -9.49 2.16
C ASN A 244 1.95 -9.42 3.14
N TYR A 245 1.09 -8.41 3.03
CA TYR A 245 -0.09 -8.27 3.87
C TYR A 245 -1.02 -9.48 3.79
N ARG A 246 -1.35 -9.92 2.57
CA ARG A 246 -2.26 -11.06 2.39
C ARG A 246 -1.71 -12.34 3.02
N SER A 247 -0.41 -12.56 2.93
CA SER A 247 0.24 -13.77 3.44
C SER A 247 0.45 -13.75 4.95
N THR A 248 0.76 -12.59 5.51
CA THR A 248 1.09 -12.42 6.94
C THR A 248 -0.09 -11.99 7.80
N LYS A 249 -1.10 -11.34 7.18
CA LYS A 249 -2.21 -10.66 7.86
C LYS A 249 -1.72 -9.61 8.87
N SER A 250 -0.55 -9.04 8.64
CA SER A 250 0.14 -8.14 9.55
C SER A 250 0.40 -6.76 8.91
N PHE A 251 -0.15 -5.71 9.51
CA PHE A 251 0.10 -4.33 9.08
C PHE A 251 1.52 -3.91 9.40
N ILE A 252 2.00 -4.28 10.58
CA ILE A 252 3.37 -3.93 10.98
C ILE A 252 4.40 -4.58 10.04
N ALA A 253 4.11 -5.74 9.44
CA ALA A 253 4.94 -6.35 8.42
C ALA A 253 5.05 -5.45 7.17
N CYS A 254 3.92 -4.89 6.73
CA CYS A 254 3.91 -3.96 5.60
C CYS A 254 4.60 -2.64 5.94
N ALA A 255 4.34 -2.10 7.14
CA ALA A 255 4.98 -0.89 7.62
C ALA A 255 6.50 -1.03 7.73
N LEU A 256 7.01 -2.16 8.25
CA LEU A 256 8.43 -2.44 8.31
C LEU A 256 9.06 -2.59 6.92
N TYR A 257 8.38 -3.29 6.01
CA TYR A 257 8.89 -3.44 4.65
C TYR A 257 8.90 -2.11 3.90
N HIS A 258 7.85 -1.29 4.01
CA HIS A 258 7.76 0.04 3.41
C HIS A 258 8.85 0.96 3.95
N ALA A 259 8.97 1.07 5.28
CA ALA A 259 10.01 1.84 5.93
C ALA A 259 11.42 1.39 5.53
N PHE A 260 11.63 0.09 5.30
CA PHE A 260 12.90 -0.45 4.85
C PHE A 260 13.23 0.02 3.42
N MET A 261 12.24 -0.01 2.51
CA MET A 261 12.43 0.48 1.15
C MET A 261 12.82 1.96 1.15
N ASP A 262 12.11 2.79 1.90
CA ASP A 262 12.40 4.23 1.96
C ASP A 262 13.72 4.55 2.64
N ALA A 263 14.11 3.75 3.66
CA ALA A 263 15.41 3.91 4.31
C ALA A 263 16.61 3.67 3.36
N ILE A 264 16.40 2.95 2.25
CA ILE A 264 17.42 2.80 1.21
C ILE A 264 17.83 4.17 0.68
N GLY A 265 16.92 5.12 0.55
CA GLY A 265 17.19 6.50 0.12
C GLY A 265 18.14 7.26 1.04
N ALA A 266 18.33 6.83 2.29
CA ALA A 266 19.31 7.44 3.18
C ALA A 266 20.78 7.20 2.74
N VAL A 267 21.03 6.16 1.93
CA VAL A 267 22.38 5.75 1.50
C VAL A 267 22.53 5.56 -0.01
N TYR A 268 21.43 5.48 -0.76
CA TYR A 268 21.41 5.38 -2.21
C TYR A 268 20.61 6.53 -2.83
N ASP A 269 21.00 6.93 -4.02
CA ASP A 269 20.31 7.96 -4.80
C ASP A 269 19.02 7.38 -5.41
N TRP A 270 17.88 7.95 -5.04
CA TRP A 270 16.56 7.56 -5.54
C TRP A 270 16.41 7.80 -7.04
N ASN A 271 16.95 8.92 -7.57
CA ASN A 271 16.90 9.23 -9.00
C ASN A 271 17.52 8.08 -9.80
N ALA A 272 18.68 7.60 -9.36
CA ALA A 272 19.34 6.47 -10.00
C ALA A 272 18.52 5.17 -9.95
N LEU A 273 17.67 4.99 -8.92
CA LEU A 273 16.80 3.81 -8.81
C LEU A 273 15.58 3.90 -9.72
N PHE A 274 15.06 5.12 -9.98
CA PHE A 274 13.88 5.32 -10.82
C PHE A 274 14.25 5.50 -12.31
N ASP A 275 15.40 6.07 -12.63
CA ASP A 275 15.84 6.39 -13.99
C ASP A 275 16.31 5.17 -14.81
N VAL A 276 16.32 4.00 -14.20
CA VAL A 276 16.76 2.75 -14.86
C VAL A 276 15.88 2.36 -16.06
N PHE A 277 14.64 2.86 -16.15
CA PHE A 277 13.75 2.59 -17.28
C PHE A 277 13.81 3.71 -18.33
N PRO A 278 13.87 3.38 -19.66
CA PRO A 278 13.82 2.05 -20.30
C PRO A 278 15.18 1.38 -20.53
N GLY A 279 16.30 2.00 -20.21
CA GLY A 279 17.60 1.67 -20.74
C GLY A 279 18.36 0.50 -20.09
N ASP A 280 18.10 0.13 -18.85
CA ASP A 280 18.84 -0.93 -18.12
C ASP A 280 18.08 -2.26 -18.13
N LEU A 281 18.45 -3.14 -19.09
CA LEU A 281 17.80 -4.45 -19.21
C LEU A 281 17.97 -5.33 -17.96
N PRO A 282 19.16 -5.48 -17.33
CA PRO A 282 19.30 -6.26 -16.09
C PRO A 282 18.43 -5.78 -14.95
N ALA A 283 18.33 -4.47 -14.71
CA ALA A 283 17.47 -3.91 -13.67
C ALA A 283 16.00 -4.14 -13.96
N ASN A 284 15.57 -4.05 -15.21
CA ASN A 284 14.20 -4.33 -15.61
C ASN A 284 13.85 -5.82 -15.47
N ILE A 285 14.77 -6.74 -15.76
CA ILE A 285 14.60 -8.17 -15.50
C ILE A 285 14.42 -8.39 -13.98
N PHE A 286 15.25 -7.75 -13.14
CA PHE A 286 15.13 -7.87 -11.70
C PHE A 286 13.77 -7.36 -11.18
N ARG A 287 13.27 -6.25 -11.72
CA ARG A 287 11.93 -5.73 -11.41
C ARG A 287 10.82 -6.72 -11.76
N ILE A 288 10.93 -7.40 -12.92
CA ILE A 288 10.00 -8.46 -13.33
C ILE A 288 10.07 -9.64 -12.36
N VAL A 289 11.26 -10.05 -11.93
CA VAL A 289 11.44 -11.11 -10.92
C VAL A 289 10.82 -10.70 -9.58
N TRP A 290 11.01 -9.45 -9.16
CA TRP A 290 10.40 -8.91 -7.93
C TRP A 290 8.87 -8.96 -8.00
N LEU A 291 8.28 -8.43 -9.07
CA LEU A 291 6.83 -8.51 -9.30
C LEU A 291 6.35 -9.97 -9.37
N GLY A 292 7.07 -10.83 -10.10
CA GLY A 292 6.77 -12.25 -10.22
C GLY A 292 6.76 -12.95 -8.87
N SER A 293 7.71 -12.65 -7.99
CA SER A 293 7.77 -13.21 -6.63
C SER A 293 6.53 -12.83 -5.79
N ALA A 294 6.06 -11.59 -5.91
CA ALA A 294 4.86 -11.13 -5.24
C ALA A 294 3.59 -11.84 -5.76
N LEU A 295 3.48 -12.01 -7.08
CA LEU A 295 2.36 -12.71 -7.70
C LEU A 295 2.36 -14.21 -7.36
N ILE A 296 3.53 -14.85 -7.31
CA ILE A 296 3.67 -16.26 -6.90
C ILE A 296 3.26 -16.42 -5.44
N LEU A 297 3.73 -15.55 -4.55
CA LEU A 297 3.35 -15.61 -3.14
C LEU A 297 1.84 -15.41 -2.94
N TRP A 298 1.26 -14.46 -3.65
CA TRP A 298 -0.20 -14.27 -3.66
C TRP A 298 -0.92 -15.54 -4.12
N TYR A 299 -0.52 -16.14 -5.23
CA TYR A 299 -1.14 -17.36 -5.77
C TYR A 299 -1.06 -18.54 -4.80
N ILE A 300 0.11 -18.75 -4.17
CA ILE A 300 0.30 -19.79 -3.15
C ILE A 300 -0.65 -19.54 -1.97
N THR A 301 -0.74 -18.31 -1.49
CA THR A 301 -1.59 -17.95 -0.35
C THR A 301 -3.07 -18.21 -0.66
N VAL A 302 -3.54 -17.81 -1.84
CA VAL A 302 -4.94 -18.08 -2.28
C VAL A 302 -5.25 -19.57 -2.32
N ASN A 303 -4.33 -20.39 -2.83
CA ASN A 303 -4.55 -21.84 -2.90
C ASN A 303 -4.50 -22.51 -1.52
N GLN A 304 -3.70 -22.00 -0.60
CA GLN A 304 -3.71 -22.46 0.80
C GLN A 304 -5.03 -22.13 1.50
N ASP A 305 -5.56 -20.92 1.29
CA ASP A 305 -6.84 -20.51 1.85
C ASP A 305 -7.99 -21.39 1.31
N LYS A 306 -8.02 -21.68 0.00
CA LYS A 306 -9.00 -22.59 -0.61
C LYS A 306 -8.95 -23.99 0.02
N LYS A 307 -7.77 -24.58 0.19
CA LYS A 307 -7.61 -25.90 0.80
C LYS A 307 -8.10 -25.95 2.25
N ARG A 308 -7.93 -24.88 3.02
CA ARG A 308 -8.42 -24.81 4.41
C ARG A 308 -9.94 -24.80 4.49
N ILE A 309 -10.62 -24.18 3.52
CA ILE A 309 -12.09 -24.11 3.47
C ILE A 309 -12.70 -25.46 3.04
N THR A 310 -12.01 -26.21 2.18
CA THR A 310 -12.50 -27.47 1.61
C THR A 310 -12.27 -28.70 2.50
N VAL A 311 -11.46 -28.62 3.56
CA VAL A 311 -11.30 -29.71 4.53
C VAL A 311 -12.46 -29.64 5.52
N PRO A 312 -13.40 -30.65 5.51
CA PRO A 312 -14.47 -30.68 6.50
C PRO A 312 -13.85 -30.74 7.91
N LEU A 313 -14.39 -29.95 8.82
CA LEU A 313 -14.07 -30.07 10.26
C LEU A 313 -14.35 -31.53 10.65
N ARG A 314 -13.31 -32.33 10.90
CA ARG A 314 -13.42 -33.63 11.47
C ARG A 314 -14.16 -33.46 12.78
N GLU A 315 -15.44 -33.83 12.83
CA GLU A 315 -16.24 -33.86 14.05
C GLU A 315 -15.45 -34.64 15.09
N LYS A 316 -15.07 -33.95 16.18
CA LYS A 316 -14.54 -34.66 17.34
C LYS A 316 -15.61 -35.65 17.79
N PRO A 317 -15.30 -36.93 17.95
CA PRO A 317 -16.28 -37.88 18.44
C PRO A 317 -16.80 -37.36 19.78
N VAL A 318 -18.13 -37.18 19.85
CA VAL A 318 -18.83 -36.84 21.10
C VAL A 318 -18.52 -38.00 22.05
N GLN A 319 -17.66 -37.81 23.02
CA GLN A 319 -17.54 -38.70 24.16
C GLN A 319 -18.87 -38.64 24.90
N ARG A 320 -19.72 -39.66 24.69
CA ARG A 320 -20.89 -39.91 25.56
C ARG A 320 -20.33 -40.38 26.90
N LEU A 321 -20.48 -39.56 27.92
CA LEU A 321 -20.36 -39.97 29.30
C LEU A 321 -21.60 -40.81 29.71
#